data_52315e00d5dc543b29b494e88aa8484d
#
_entry.id   52315e00d5dc543b29b494e88aa8484d
#
_cell.length_a   1.000
_cell.length_b   1.000
_cell.length_c   1.000
_cell.angle_alpha   90.00
_cell.angle_beta   90.00
_cell.angle_gamma   90.00
#
_symmetry.space_group_name_H-M   'P 1'
#
loop_
_entity.id
_entity.type
_entity.pdbx_description
1 polymer ?
#
loop_
_entity_poly.entity_id
_entity_poly.type
_entity_poly.pdbx_seq_one_letter_code
_entity_poly.pdbx_strand_id
1 'polypeptide(L)'
;MMAYVYVLLNARTQRLYIGFSTNLKQRVAAHQKRDAAWRLVYYEAYASEADARQRERDLKQYGSAWGHLKRRIQRSLDLRRAGEALI
;
A
#
# COMPACT_ATOMS: atom_id res chain seq x y z
N MET A 1 -11.79 10.49 -12.42
CA MET A 1 -10.91 9.36 -12.13
C MET A 1 -10.12 9.63 -10.87
N MET A 2 -10.02 8.65 -10.00
CA MET A 2 -9.27 8.81 -8.76
C MET A 2 -7.85 8.33 -8.94
N ALA A 3 -6.94 8.87 -8.14
CA ALA A 3 -5.57 8.44 -8.04
C ALA A 3 -5.34 7.87 -6.65
N TYR A 4 -4.47 6.87 -6.54
CA TYR A 4 -4.32 6.11 -5.29
C TYR A 4 -2.88 6.04 -4.86
N VAL A 5 -2.69 6.11 -3.54
CA VAL A 5 -1.43 5.69 -2.91
C VAL A 5 -1.77 4.44 -2.12
N TYR A 6 -0.96 3.40 -2.24
CA TYR A 6 -1.29 2.12 -1.63
C TYR A 6 -0.08 1.50 -0.93
N VAL A 7 -0.36 0.63 0.00
CA VAL A 7 0.67 -0.10 0.75
C VAL A 7 0.39 -1.59 0.58
N LEU A 8 1.41 -2.31 0.14
CA LEU A 8 1.39 -3.76 0.05
C LEU A 8 2.33 -4.35 1.08
N LEU A 9 1.97 -5.50 1.61
CA LEU A 9 2.84 -6.32 2.46
C LEU A 9 3.06 -7.65 1.77
N ASN A 10 4.31 -8.08 1.69
CA ASN A 10 4.62 -9.41 1.19
C ASN A 10 4.56 -10.37 2.38
N ALA A 11 3.60 -11.29 2.36
CA ALA A 11 3.39 -12.20 3.48
C ALA A 11 4.56 -13.17 3.69
N ARG A 12 5.35 -13.43 2.64
CA ARG A 12 6.49 -14.34 2.71
C ARG A 12 7.74 -13.66 3.24
N THR A 13 8.05 -12.45 2.73
CA THR A 13 9.28 -11.76 3.09
C THR A 13 9.10 -10.71 4.18
N GLN A 14 7.85 -10.34 4.48
CA GLN A 14 7.48 -9.29 5.41
C GLN A 14 7.91 -7.90 4.94
N ARG A 15 8.22 -7.75 3.67
CA ARG A 15 8.59 -6.45 3.10
C ARG A 15 7.35 -5.64 2.77
N LEU A 16 7.50 -4.32 2.87
CA LEU A 16 6.44 -3.37 2.56
C LEU A 16 6.76 -2.64 1.26
N TYR A 17 5.73 -2.30 0.52
CA TYR A 17 5.87 -1.55 -0.72
C TYR A 17 4.85 -0.43 -0.74
N ILE A 18 5.29 0.79 -1.04
CA ILE A 18 4.42 1.96 -1.18
C ILE A 18 4.41 2.33 -2.65
N GLY A 19 3.23 2.45 -3.24
CA GLY A 19 3.10 2.75 -4.65
C GLY A 19 2.00 3.75 -4.96
N PHE A 20 1.98 4.15 -6.23
CA PHE A 20 0.99 5.07 -6.78
C PHE A 20 0.37 4.42 -8.02
N SER A 21 -0.93 4.63 -8.22
CA SER A 21 -1.59 4.18 -9.44
C SER A 21 -2.91 4.92 -9.66
N THR A 22 -3.29 5.08 -10.91
CA THR A 22 -4.64 5.54 -11.26
C THR A 22 -5.57 4.36 -11.49
N ASN A 23 -5.06 3.13 -11.42
CA ASN A 23 -5.88 1.91 -11.51
C ASN A 23 -5.37 0.94 -10.45
N LEU A 24 -5.93 1.06 -9.25
CA LEU A 24 -5.45 0.29 -8.08
C LEU A 24 -5.61 -1.21 -8.30
N LYS A 25 -6.77 -1.64 -8.76
CA LYS A 25 -7.05 -3.07 -8.94
C LYS A 25 -6.06 -3.72 -9.89
N GLN A 26 -5.81 -3.08 -11.02
CA GLN A 26 -4.88 -3.60 -12.02
C GLN A 26 -3.45 -3.65 -11.47
N ARG A 27 -3.04 -2.61 -10.74
CA ARG A 27 -1.69 -2.54 -10.22
C ARG A 27 -1.44 -3.59 -9.14
N VAL A 28 -2.42 -3.79 -8.24
CA VAL A 28 -2.31 -4.83 -7.21
C VAL A 28 -2.24 -6.20 -7.88
N ALA A 29 -3.08 -6.45 -8.88
CA ALA A 29 -3.06 -7.71 -9.62
C ALA A 29 -1.70 -7.94 -10.29
N ALA A 30 -1.08 -6.88 -10.82
CA ALA A 30 0.23 -6.99 -11.46
C ALA A 30 1.32 -7.39 -10.46
N HIS A 31 1.28 -6.83 -9.24
CA HIS A 31 2.22 -7.22 -8.19
C HIS A 31 2.02 -8.69 -7.81
N GLN A 32 0.77 -9.12 -7.65
CA GLN A 32 0.44 -10.49 -7.27
C GLN A 32 0.80 -11.49 -8.35
N LYS A 33 0.81 -11.07 -9.61
CA LYS A 33 1.22 -11.92 -10.71
C LYS A 33 2.71 -12.21 -10.65
N ARG A 34 3.49 -11.26 -10.17
CA ARG A 34 4.94 -11.45 -10.00
C ARG A 34 5.25 -12.27 -8.75
N ASP A 35 4.50 -12.06 -7.68
CA ASP A 35 4.67 -12.77 -6.42
C ASP A 35 3.32 -12.78 -5.72
N ALA A 36 2.70 -13.95 -5.64
CA ALA A 36 1.38 -14.12 -5.05
C ALA A 36 1.32 -13.77 -3.57
N ALA A 37 2.48 -13.62 -2.93
CA ALA A 37 2.53 -13.28 -1.51
C ALA A 37 2.23 -11.81 -1.21
N TRP A 38 2.13 -10.95 -2.24
CA TRP A 38 1.76 -9.56 -2.02
C TRP A 38 0.30 -9.45 -1.58
N ARG A 39 0.06 -8.64 -0.55
CA ARG A 39 -1.28 -8.39 0.00
C ARG A 39 -1.51 -6.90 0.10
N LEU A 40 -2.67 -6.44 -0.33
CA LEU A 40 -3.05 -5.04 -0.14
C LEU A 40 -3.41 -4.83 1.33
N VAL A 41 -2.76 -3.85 1.96
CA VAL A 41 -2.98 -3.53 3.37
C VAL A 41 -3.84 -2.29 3.51
N TYR A 42 -3.62 -1.30 2.66
CA TYR A 42 -4.19 0.03 2.84
C TYR A 42 -4.08 0.81 1.55
N TYR A 43 -5.02 1.71 1.31
CA TYR A 43 -4.89 2.67 0.23
C TYR A 43 -5.61 3.97 0.57
N GLU A 44 -5.16 5.03 -0.08
CA GLU A 44 -5.77 6.36 -0.02
C GLU A 44 -6.15 6.75 -1.44
N ALA A 45 -7.30 7.41 -1.57
CA ALA A 45 -7.78 7.84 -2.87
C ALA A 45 -7.86 9.36 -2.92
N TYR A 46 -7.41 9.93 -4.02
CA TYR A 46 -7.36 11.38 -4.22
C TYR A 46 -8.02 11.73 -5.55
N ALA A 47 -8.79 12.81 -5.55
CA ALA A 47 -9.32 13.35 -6.80
C ALA A 47 -8.20 13.95 -7.65
N SER A 48 -7.15 14.48 -7.00
CA SER A 48 -6.01 15.08 -7.67
C SER A 48 -4.85 14.10 -7.75
N GLU A 49 -4.40 13.85 -8.97
CA GLU A 49 -3.22 13.00 -9.17
C GLU A 49 -1.98 13.62 -8.52
N ALA A 50 -1.86 14.95 -8.59
CA ALA A 50 -0.71 15.64 -7.98
C ALA A 50 -0.67 15.41 -6.46
N ASP A 51 -1.83 15.43 -5.81
CA ASP A 51 -1.90 15.19 -4.38
C ASP A 51 -1.46 13.75 -4.05
N ALA A 52 -1.91 12.79 -4.83
CA ALA A 52 -1.53 11.39 -4.61
C ALA A 52 -0.02 11.19 -4.79
N ARG A 53 0.57 11.79 -5.84
CA ARG A 53 2.00 11.68 -6.07
C ARG A 53 2.81 12.33 -4.96
N GLN A 54 2.33 13.47 -4.45
CA GLN A 54 2.99 14.14 -3.32
C GLN A 54 2.96 13.26 -2.08
N ARG A 55 1.80 12.64 -1.81
CA ARG A 55 1.66 11.74 -0.66
C ARG A 55 2.60 10.54 -0.77
N GLU A 56 2.70 9.94 -1.95
CA GLU A 56 3.62 8.82 -2.16
C GLU A 56 5.06 9.23 -1.86
N ARG A 57 5.48 10.38 -2.38
CA ARG A 57 6.82 10.89 -2.12
C ARG A 57 7.06 11.11 -0.63
N ASP A 58 6.09 11.71 0.06
CA ASP A 58 6.21 12.01 1.48
C ASP A 58 6.36 10.73 2.29
N LEU A 59 5.58 9.71 1.98
CA LEU A 59 5.67 8.43 2.69
C LEU A 59 7.01 7.74 2.46
N LYS A 60 7.62 7.93 1.29
CA LYS A 60 8.90 7.31 0.98
C LYS A 60 10.09 8.11 1.51
N GLN A 61 9.96 9.45 1.57
CA GLN A 61 11.06 10.33 1.95
C GLN A 61 11.12 10.66 3.42
N TYR A 62 9.97 10.79 4.06
CA TYR A 62 9.92 11.26 5.43
C TYR A 62 9.51 10.15 6.37
N GLY A 63 10.45 9.71 7.20
CA GLY A 63 10.20 8.65 8.17
C GLY A 63 9.06 8.96 9.12
N SER A 64 8.85 10.25 9.47
CA SER A 64 7.73 10.62 10.33
C SER A 64 6.38 10.37 9.67
N ALA A 65 6.25 10.69 8.39
CA ALA A 65 5.00 10.45 7.66
C ALA A 65 4.68 8.95 7.62
N TRP A 66 5.67 8.12 7.28
CA TRP A 66 5.51 6.68 7.26
C TRP A 66 5.24 6.12 8.65
N GLY A 67 5.95 6.61 9.67
CA GLY A 67 5.77 6.16 11.04
C GLY A 67 4.35 6.43 11.56
N HIS A 68 3.80 7.62 11.26
CA HIS A 68 2.41 7.94 11.63
C HIS A 68 1.42 7.01 10.93
N LEU A 69 1.60 6.79 9.64
CA LEU A 69 0.73 5.90 8.88
C LEU A 69 0.82 4.47 9.42
N LYS A 70 2.03 3.99 9.67
CA LYS A 70 2.24 2.64 10.18
C LYS A 70 1.48 2.39 11.48
N ARG A 71 1.55 3.34 12.40
CA ARG A 71 0.82 3.23 13.67
C ARG A 71 -0.69 3.17 13.44
N ARG A 72 -1.17 3.97 12.48
CA ARG A 72 -2.58 4.04 12.16
C ARG A 72 -3.13 2.74 11.60
N ILE A 73 -2.32 2.04 10.82
CA ILE A 73 -2.75 0.82 10.14
C ILE A 73 -2.16 -0.45 10.75
N GLN A 74 -1.71 -0.38 12.01
CA GLN A 74 -1.03 -1.51 12.65
C GLN A 74 -1.87 -2.80 12.62
N ARG A 75 -3.15 -2.71 12.90
CA ARG A 75 -4.03 -3.89 12.87
C ARG A 75 -4.16 -4.47 11.48
N SER A 76 -4.24 -3.61 10.47
CA SER A 76 -4.29 -4.07 9.08
C SER A 76 -3.02 -4.81 8.69
N LEU A 77 -1.87 -4.30 9.13
CA LEU A 77 -0.59 -4.96 8.90
C LEU A 77 -0.56 -6.32 9.59
N ASP A 78 -1.01 -6.37 10.84
CA ASP A 78 -1.01 -7.62 11.60
C ASP A 78 -1.90 -8.68 10.95
N LEU A 79 -3.07 -8.29 10.47
CA LEU A 79 -3.97 -9.20 9.78
C LEU A 79 -3.31 -9.81 8.55
N ARG A 80 -2.62 -8.98 7.76
CA ARG A 80 -1.97 -9.47 6.54
C ARG A 80 -0.73 -10.31 6.85
N ARG A 81 0.00 -9.98 7.93
CA ARG A 81 1.13 -10.77 8.36
C ARG A 81 0.72 -12.16 8.79
N ALA A 82 -0.45 -12.28 9.41
CA ALA A 82 -0.97 -13.56 9.85
C ALA A 82 -1.44 -14.45 8.70
N GLY A 83 -1.36 -13.95 7.48
CA GLY A 83 -1.77 -14.72 6.31
C GLY A 83 -3.27 -14.79 6.15
N GLU A 84 -4.01 -13.94 6.82
CA GLU A 84 -5.40 -13.84 6.77
C GLU A 84 -5.77 -13.37 5.46
N ALA A 85 -6.04 -14.20 4.71
CA ALA A 85 -6.22 -13.75 3.49
C ALA A 85 -7.47 -13.27 3.22
N LEU A 86 -7.99 -13.45 3.26
CA LEU A 86 -8.91 -13.12 3.06
C LEU A 86 -9.59 -12.61 2.28
N ILE A 87 -9.78 -12.56 1.91
CA ILE A 87 -10.54 -12.33 1.08
C ILE A 87 -10.42 -11.67 0.22
#